data_d4085371f82d4914ce1dd5b166f82be9
#
_entry.id   d4085371f82d4914ce1dd5b166f82be9
#
_cell.length_a   1.000
_cell.length_b   1.000
_cell.length_c   1.000
_cell.angle_alpha   90.00
_cell.angle_beta   90.00
_cell.angle_gamma   90.00
#
_symmetry.space_group_name_H-M   'P 1'
#
loop_
_entity.id
_entity.type
_entity.pdbx_description
1 polymer ?
#
loop_
_entity_poly.entity_id
_entity_poly.type
_entity_poly.pdbx_seq_one_letter_code
_entity_poly.pdbx_strand_id
1 'polypeptide(L)'
;LVVKAKQTTPQYGLCCDWETTGAIFGGDSSTVYQGIQIGAIVFHTKDFSVVEKLKLNIKFDETKYKWSEEAEKIHGLSREFLEKTGVAQEEAAAEFLNLILKYW
;
A
#
# COMPACT_ATOMS: atom_id res chain seq x y z
N LEU A 1 26.13 30.38 2.60
CA LEU A 1 24.78 30.67 3.12
C LEU A 1 24.08 29.37 3.52
N VAL A 2 23.78 29.24 4.76
CA VAL A 2 23.01 28.11 5.25
C VAL A 2 21.57 28.55 5.42
N VAL A 3 20.71 28.02 4.58
CA VAL A 3 19.27 28.23 4.74
C VAL A 3 18.75 27.12 5.64
N LYS A 4 18.40 27.48 6.85
CA LYS A 4 17.78 26.55 7.79
C LYS A 4 16.31 26.40 7.42
N ALA A 5 15.93 25.26 6.88
CA ALA A 5 14.52 24.96 6.70
C ALA A 5 13.84 24.97 8.08
N LYS A 6 12.71 25.67 8.16
CA LYS A 6 11.92 25.68 9.37
C LYS A 6 11.34 24.26 9.55
N GLN A 7 11.80 23.58 10.58
CA GLN A 7 11.21 22.28 10.92
C GLN A 7 9.87 22.51 11.59
N THR A 8 8.81 22.10 10.90
CA THR A 8 7.48 22.05 11.49
C THR A 8 7.13 20.59 11.73
N THR A 9 6.52 20.29 12.87
CA THR A 9 5.97 18.97 13.12
C THR A 9 4.87 18.71 12.07
N PRO A 10 4.92 17.61 11.31
CA PRO A 10 3.85 17.30 10.38
C PRO A 10 2.51 17.23 11.10
N GLN A 11 1.47 17.78 10.50
CA GLN A 11 0.13 17.79 11.06
C GLN A 11 -0.53 16.40 10.97
N TYR A 12 -0.21 15.67 9.91
CA TYR A 12 -0.79 14.35 9.64
C TYR A 12 0.31 13.30 9.52
N GLY A 13 -0.02 12.09 9.93
CA GLY A 13 0.80 10.92 9.72
C GLY A 13 0.08 9.90 8.88
N LEU A 14 0.83 9.05 8.19
CA LEU A 14 0.31 7.96 7.39
C LEU A 14 0.88 6.65 7.89
N CYS A 15 0.00 5.70 8.18
CA CYS A 15 0.37 4.33 8.48
C CYS A 15 -0.20 3.44 7.39
N CYS A 16 0.63 2.62 6.76
CA CYS A 16 0.17 1.73 5.71
C CYS A 16 0.72 0.32 5.88
N ASP A 17 -0.07 -0.64 5.42
CA ASP A 17 0.26 -2.06 5.45
C ASP A 17 -0.10 -2.67 4.11
N TRP A 18 0.75 -3.58 3.62
CA TRP A 18 0.61 -4.21 2.32
C TRP A 18 0.56 -5.72 2.47
N GLU A 19 -0.29 -6.36 1.67
CA GLU A 19 -0.20 -7.78 1.40
C GLU A 19 0.34 -7.98 -0.01
N THR A 20 1.19 -8.99 -0.17
CA THR A 20 1.86 -9.26 -1.45
C THR A 20 1.70 -10.71 -1.86
N THR A 21 1.96 -11.00 -3.13
CA THR A 21 1.90 -12.36 -3.66
C THR A 21 3.09 -13.23 -3.24
N GLY A 22 4.08 -12.66 -2.60
CA GLY A 22 5.26 -13.36 -2.10
C GLY A 22 6.38 -12.42 -1.73
N ALA A 23 7.50 -12.97 -1.29
CA ALA A 23 8.68 -12.19 -0.92
C ALA A 23 9.97 -12.96 -1.21
N ILE A 24 11.04 -12.22 -1.49
CA ILE A 24 12.39 -12.74 -1.68
C ILE A 24 13.24 -12.22 -0.53
N PHE A 25 13.85 -13.13 0.24
CA PHE A 25 14.74 -12.73 1.32
C PHE A 25 16.05 -12.18 0.78
N GLY A 26 16.45 -11.01 1.27
CA GLY A 26 17.73 -10.40 0.91
C GLY A 26 17.77 -9.77 -0.49
N GLY A 27 16.63 -9.62 -1.16
CA GLY A 27 16.55 -9.04 -2.49
C GLY A 27 15.34 -8.14 -2.66
N ASP A 28 15.24 -7.50 -3.83
CA ASP A 28 14.09 -6.69 -4.20
C ASP A 28 12.96 -7.58 -4.72
N SER A 29 11.90 -7.71 -3.94
CA SER A 29 10.74 -8.51 -4.31
C SER A 29 9.81 -7.82 -5.29
N SER A 30 9.93 -6.52 -5.49
CA SER A 30 8.95 -5.71 -6.24
C SER A 30 8.88 -6.04 -7.73
N THR A 31 9.92 -6.65 -8.29
CA THR A 31 9.95 -7.07 -9.70
C THR A 31 9.38 -8.47 -9.93
N VAL A 32 9.21 -9.26 -8.87
CA VAL A 32 8.78 -10.66 -8.95
C VAL A 32 7.38 -10.84 -8.36
N TYR A 33 7.09 -10.16 -7.26
CA TYR A 33 5.85 -10.29 -6.53
C TYR A 33 5.10 -8.96 -6.49
N GLN A 34 3.79 -9.05 -6.50
CA GLN A 34 2.90 -7.88 -6.60
C GLN A 34 2.29 -7.56 -5.25
N GLY A 35 2.14 -6.25 -4.97
CA GLY A 35 1.26 -5.81 -3.90
C GLY A 35 -0.19 -5.99 -4.33
N ILE A 36 -0.98 -6.71 -3.53
CA ILE A 36 -2.36 -7.08 -3.87
C ILE A 36 -3.41 -6.52 -2.93
N GLN A 37 -3.00 -5.98 -1.81
CA GLN A 37 -3.89 -5.26 -0.92
C GLN A 37 -3.10 -4.17 -0.21
N ILE A 38 -3.69 -2.99 -0.12
CA ILE A 38 -3.16 -1.89 0.67
C ILE A 38 -4.19 -1.45 1.70
N GLY A 39 -3.75 -1.30 2.93
CA GLY A 39 -4.50 -0.61 3.98
C GLY A 39 -3.73 0.62 4.39
N ALA A 40 -4.38 1.77 4.46
CA ALA A 40 -3.74 3.01 4.86
C ALA A 40 -4.65 3.78 5.81
N ILE A 41 -4.04 4.41 6.80
CA ILE A 41 -4.73 5.24 7.77
C ILE A 41 -4.01 6.57 7.86
N VAL A 42 -4.74 7.66 7.65
CA VAL A 42 -4.25 9.01 7.91
C VAL A 42 -4.74 9.44 9.28
N PHE A 43 -3.85 9.95 10.11
CA PHE A 43 -4.17 10.34 11.47
C PHE A 43 -3.58 11.70 11.81
N HIS A 44 -4.17 12.37 12.81
CA HIS A 44 -3.60 13.59 13.38
C HIS A 44 -2.42 13.23 14.28
N THR A 45 -1.28 13.88 14.07
CA THR A 45 -0.09 13.64 14.89
C THR A 45 -0.26 14.14 16.33
N LYS A 46 -1.18 15.05 16.56
CA LYS A 46 -1.41 15.64 17.89
C LYS A 46 -1.99 14.64 18.88
N ASP A 47 -2.98 13.84 18.44
CA ASP A 47 -3.73 12.96 19.33
C ASP A 47 -3.97 11.56 18.77
N PHE A 48 -3.37 11.26 17.60
CA PHE A 48 -3.53 9.99 16.87
C PHE A 48 -4.96 9.68 16.41
N SER A 49 -5.83 10.68 16.38
CA SER A 49 -7.19 10.47 15.87
C SER A 49 -7.16 10.18 14.36
N VAL A 50 -7.99 9.25 13.93
CA VAL A 50 -8.07 8.84 12.52
C VAL A 50 -8.86 9.87 11.73
N VAL A 51 -8.29 10.32 10.62
CA VAL A 51 -8.89 11.30 9.72
C VAL A 51 -9.53 10.62 8.51
N GLU A 52 -8.81 9.69 7.93
CA GLU A 52 -9.25 8.98 6.72
C GLU A 52 -8.60 7.61 6.64
N LYS A 53 -9.34 6.65 6.06
CA LYS A 53 -8.85 5.30 5.82
C LYS A 53 -9.00 4.96 4.35
N LEU A 54 -8.04 4.17 3.85
CA LEU A 54 -8.10 3.61 2.50
C LEU A 54 -7.84 2.12 2.60
N LYS A 55 -8.66 1.32 1.93
CA LYS A 55 -8.41 -0.11 1.78
C LYS A 55 -8.75 -0.50 0.36
N LEU A 56 -7.76 -1.04 -0.35
CA LEU A 56 -7.92 -1.45 -1.74
C LEU A 56 -7.39 -2.86 -1.93
N ASN A 57 -8.14 -3.66 -2.67
CA ASN A 57 -7.67 -4.90 -3.24
C ASN A 57 -7.23 -4.62 -4.67
N ILE A 58 -6.18 -5.29 -5.11
CA ILE A 58 -5.56 -5.06 -6.42
C ILE A 58 -5.63 -6.37 -7.19
N LYS A 59 -6.08 -6.30 -8.43
CA LYS A 59 -6.11 -7.46 -9.32
C LYS A 59 -4.71 -7.99 -9.56
N PHE A 60 -4.55 -9.30 -9.45
CA PHE A 60 -3.27 -9.94 -9.71
C PHE A 60 -2.99 -9.95 -11.21
N ASP A 61 -1.80 -9.49 -11.59
CA ASP A 61 -1.32 -9.52 -12.97
C ASP A 61 -0.35 -10.67 -13.16
N GLU A 62 -0.88 -11.81 -13.61
CA GLU A 62 -0.08 -13.02 -13.83
C GLU A 62 0.91 -12.89 -15.01
N THR A 63 0.75 -11.87 -15.84
CA THR A 63 1.67 -11.65 -16.96
C THR A 63 3.00 -11.05 -16.52
N LYS A 64 3.02 -10.38 -15.37
CA LYS A 64 4.20 -9.68 -14.86
C LYS A 64 4.75 -10.27 -13.57
N TYR A 65 3.92 -10.90 -12.75
CA TYR A 65 4.25 -11.25 -11.39
C TYR A 65 3.99 -12.73 -11.11
N LYS A 66 4.66 -13.23 -10.08
CA LYS A 66 4.48 -14.60 -9.59
C LYS A 66 3.56 -14.63 -8.38
N TRP A 67 2.94 -15.78 -8.16
CA TRP A 67 2.06 -16.05 -7.03
C TRP A 67 2.68 -17.13 -6.15
N SER A 68 2.82 -16.81 -4.85
CA SER A 68 3.28 -17.79 -3.85
C SER A 68 2.08 -18.32 -3.06
N GLU A 69 1.87 -19.62 -3.11
CA GLU A 69 0.79 -20.24 -2.32
C GLU A 69 1.05 -20.13 -0.83
N GLU A 70 2.31 -20.09 -0.41
CA GLU A 70 2.67 -19.90 0.99
C GLU A 70 2.24 -18.52 1.49
N ALA A 71 2.42 -17.50 0.68
CA ALA A 71 1.97 -16.15 1.01
C ALA A 71 0.45 -16.10 1.09
N GLU A 72 -0.26 -16.77 0.18
CA GLU A 72 -1.72 -16.84 0.21
C GLU A 72 -2.24 -17.45 1.51
N LYS A 73 -1.57 -18.46 2.04
CA LYS A 73 -1.94 -19.06 3.33
C LYS A 73 -1.86 -18.06 4.48
N ILE A 74 -0.96 -17.09 4.37
CA ILE A 74 -0.76 -16.07 5.40
C ILE A 74 -1.82 -14.99 5.28
N HIS A 75 -2.03 -14.41 4.08
CA HIS A 75 -2.96 -13.28 3.91
C HIS A 75 -4.39 -13.69 3.62
N GLY A 76 -4.63 -14.94 3.18
CA GLY A 76 -5.98 -15.44 2.92
C GLY A 76 -6.69 -14.86 1.71
N LEU A 77 -5.97 -14.17 0.83
CA LEU A 77 -6.55 -13.52 -0.36
C LEU A 77 -6.37 -14.42 -1.57
N SER A 78 -7.45 -15.02 -2.07
CA SER A 78 -7.40 -15.86 -3.26
C SER A 78 -7.38 -15.03 -4.53
N ARG A 79 -6.89 -15.62 -5.63
CA ARG A 79 -6.91 -14.97 -6.93
C ARG A 79 -8.33 -14.61 -7.36
N GLU A 80 -9.30 -15.49 -7.11
CA GLU A 80 -10.71 -15.25 -7.44
C GLU A 80 -11.28 -14.06 -6.68
N PHE A 81 -10.97 -13.97 -5.39
CA PHE A 81 -11.41 -12.84 -4.57
C PHE A 81 -10.85 -11.53 -5.08
N LEU A 82 -9.57 -11.51 -5.45
CA LEU A 82 -8.92 -10.31 -5.99
C LEU A 82 -9.47 -9.93 -7.36
N GLU A 83 -9.83 -10.90 -8.19
CA GLU A 83 -10.44 -10.61 -9.49
C GLU A 83 -11.82 -9.96 -9.33
N LYS A 84 -12.58 -10.38 -8.34
CA LYS A 84 -13.92 -9.84 -8.08
C LYS A 84 -13.88 -8.48 -7.37
N THR A 85 -12.96 -8.28 -6.44
CA THR A 85 -12.95 -7.11 -5.57
C THR A 85 -11.84 -6.13 -5.87
N GLY A 86 -10.86 -6.52 -6.67
CA GLY A 86 -9.67 -5.73 -6.93
C GLY A 86 -9.85 -4.71 -8.03
N VAL A 87 -9.07 -3.65 -7.96
CA VAL A 87 -8.92 -2.66 -9.02
C VAL A 87 -7.59 -2.89 -9.73
N ALA A 88 -7.41 -2.29 -10.91
CA ALA A 88 -6.14 -2.35 -11.61
C ALA A 88 -5.03 -1.70 -10.76
N GLN A 89 -3.81 -2.21 -10.90
CA GLN A 89 -2.67 -1.72 -10.12
C GLN A 89 -2.45 -0.21 -10.32
N GLU A 90 -2.62 0.28 -11.53
CA GLU A 90 -2.46 1.70 -11.86
C GLU A 90 -3.51 2.56 -11.15
N GLU A 91 -4.74 2.06 -11.07
CA GLU A 91 -5.82 2.74 -10.34
C GLU A 91 -5.54 2.78 -8.85
N ALA A 92 -5.08 1.67 -8.28
CA ALA A 92 -4.72 1.61 -6.86
C ALA A 92 -3.58 2.57 -6.53
N ALA A 93 -2.56 2.64 -7.39
CA ALA A 93 -1.45 3.56 -7.23
C ALA A 93 -1.92 5.02 -7.27
N ALA A 94 -2.82 5.35 -8.18
CA ALA A 94 -3.38 6.70 -8.29
C ALA A 94 -4.19 7.08 -7.05
N GLU A 95 -5.02 6.18 -6.54
CA GLU A 95 -5.81 6.44 -5.34
C GLU A 95 -4.92 6.61 -4.10
N PHE A 96 -3.89 5.78 -3.96
CA PHE A 96 -2.95 5.91 -2.85
C PHE A 96 -2.17 7.22 -2.92
N LEU A 97 -1.68 7.58 -4.11
CA LEU A 97 -0.97 8.84 -4.30
C LEU A 97 -1.87 10.05 -4.02
N ASN A 98 -3.12 10.01 -4.46
CA ASN A 98 -4.09 11.07 -4.19
C ASN A 98 -4.35 11.23 -2.68
N LEU A 99 -4.39 10.13 -1.94
CA LEU A 99 -4.51 10.19 -0.49
C LEU A 99 -3.30 10.92 0.14
N ILE A 100 -2.09 10.57 -0.30
CA ILE A 100 -0.87 11.22 0.18
C ILE A 100 -0.90 12.71 -0.13
N LEU A 101 -1.22 13.08 -1.37
CA LEU A 101 -1.22 14.48 -1.80
C LEU A 101 -2.28 15.32 -1.09
N LYS A 102 -3.40 14.72 -0.74
CA LYS A 102 -4.50 15.40 -0.04
C LYS A 102 -4.05 15.94 1.33
N TYR A 103 -3.15 15.24 1.99
CA TYR A 103 -2.71 15.59 3.35
C TYR A 103 -1.24 16.02 3.40
N TRP A 104 -0.62 16.20 2.27
CA TRP A 104 0.80 16.57 2.16
C TRP A 104 1.13 17.95 2.76
#